data_49ab84687a269854f0b7c0069100ed27
#
_entry.id   49ab84687a269854f0b7c0069100ed27
#
_cell.length_a   1.000
_cell.length_b   1.000
_cell.length_c   1.000
_cell.angle_alpha   90.00
_cell.angle_beta   90.00
_cell.angle_gamma   90.00
#
_symmetry.space_group_name_H-M   'P 1'
#
loop_
_entity.id
_entity.type
_entity.pdbx_description
1 polymer ?
#
loop_
_entity_poly.entity_id
_entity_poly.type
_entity_poly.pdbx_seq_one_letter_code
_entity_poly.pdbx_strand_id
1 'polypeptide(L)'
;MQSTKNLLKLPLNGSVGVVGSGISSLFFTYFLNLKRPDLKITLLEKNKYERLGGWIYTKYTNKKIKLEKGPRTLRGRNIGTSLIINSMIKMNPKVKDELVFVEGTSDANRKFLVDFKNPKELVEVPPTDMSLFFKFMKSGLSDGLIKSIFHDIFSSSKAKNCESVYDFMVRRFGDDRLVNNVISAVFFGIYATDVKELSMNYCLPKLVDLEKKHGSIIKGALKKDETSAKDEIRTLEKFAKTLNIEDEYIKKIYKDLKDLPLIGFKKGMSTMPNTVANYLLQKPNIDIKYGYNVQKLHINKSDKNNVELPTIKINDDLTFDHVHLSTIPQDLKINHNDLTSYLESLGKGTNVLLINIFHPTKNFIKDSLKSFGFLVPKSNNSKLLGVIFDSVIETNFKPLYPSTNTETNEKKDFFTNQDYTKMTMMVSCDGLNKSDISYEEYKETFVKKTLLNQLRIPESEVMEIMNDTNFLVEYTFANNSIPKYAPNIGFSSDKSKDIRTILEKDLLYNNNISVGGFKFASGPGMPDVVVQSFDAANRLN
;
A
#
# COMPACT_ATOMS: atom_id res chain seq x y z
N MET A 1 -32.45 7.97 9.57
CA MET A 1 -33.00 7.29 8.38
C MET A 1 -31.83 6.88 7.48
N GLN A 2 -31.52 5.58 7.43
CA GLN A 2 -30.54 5.04 6.50
C GLN A 2 -31.14 5.13 5.10
N SER A 3 -30.52 5.93 4.21
CA SER A 3 -30.87 5.91 2.79
C SER A 3 -30.70 4.47 2.31
N THR A 4 -31.75 3.87 1.81
CA THR A 4 -31.68 2.65 1.02
C THR A 4 -30.64 2.90 -0.05
N LYS A 5 -29.45 2.26 0.08
CA LYS A 5 -28.40 2.33 -0.93
C LYS A 5 -29.03 1.78 -2.20
N ASN A 6 -29.15 2.60 -3.23
CA ASN A 6 -29.50 2.11 -4.55
C ASN A 6 -28.44 1.08 -4.96
N LEU A 7 -28.84 -0.18 -5.06
CA LEU A 7 -27.99 -1.25 -5.56
C LEU A 7 -28.18 -1.32 -7.08
N LEU A 8 -27.09 -1.41 -7.82
CA LEU A 8 -27.17 -1.69 -9.25
C LEU A 8 -27.60 -3.15 -9.42
N LYS A 9 -28.73 -3.38 -10.09
CA LYS A 9 -29.21 -4.73 -10.39
C LYS A 9 -28.62 -5.20 -11.72
N LEU A 10 -27.83 -6.26 -11.65
CA LEU A 10 -27.34 -6.96 -12.84
C LEU A 10 -28.32 -8.08 -13.25
N PRO A 11 -28.41 -8.42 -14.54
CA PRO A 11 -29.26 -9.51 -14.99
C PRO A 11 -28.83 -10.84 -14.38
N LEU A 12 -29.75 -11.79 -14.29
CA LEU A 12 -29.46 -13.17 -13.89
C LEU A 12 -28.54 -13.80 -14.94
N ASN A 13 -27.49 -14.49 -14.49
CA ASN A 13 -26.42 -15.04 -15.34
C ASN A 13 -25.69 -13.98 -16.19
N GLY A 14 -25.76 -12.71 -15.79
CA GLY A 14 -25.10 -11.61 -16.48
C GLY A 14 -23.58 -11.75 -16.53
N SER A 15 -22.95 -10.97 -17.41
CA SER A 15 -21.52 -10.98 -17.68
C SER A 15 -20.80 -9.80 -17.04
N VAL A 16 -19.66 -10.05 -16.37
CA VAL A 16 -18.84 -9.02 -15.73
C VAL A 16 -17.40 -9.11 -16.22
N GLY A 17 -16.91 -8.04 -16.84
CA GLY A 17 -15.51 -7.88 -17.19
C GLY A 17 -14.73 -7.21 -16.06
N VAL A 18 -13.58 -7.76 -15.66
CA VAL A 18 -12.70 -7.19 -14.63
C VAL A 18 -11.34 -6.86 -15.23
N VAL A 19 -10.97 -5.59 -15.29
CA VAL A 19 -9.74 -5.14 -15.94
C VAL A 19 -8.56 -5.25 -14.98
N GLY A 20 -7.60 -6.11 -15.34
CA GLY A 20 -6.41 -6.46 -14.54
C GLY A 20 -6.63 -7.66 -13.63
N SER A 21 -5.54 -8.16 -13.06
CA SER A 21 -5.51 -9.27 -12.10
C SER A 21 -4.72 -8.92 -10.82
N GLY A 22 -4.65 -7.63 -10.50
CA GLY A 22 -4.07 -7.16 -9.25
C GLY A 22 -4.94 -7.52 -8.05
N ILE A 23 -4.43 -7.22 -6.84
CA ILE A 23 -5.13 -7.56 -5.58
C ILE A 23 -6.55 -7.00 -5.52
N SER A 24 -6.79 -5.81 -6.09
CA SER A 24 -8.13 -5.21 -6.19
C SER A 24 -9.08 -6.07 -7.01
N SER A 25 -8.66 -6.48 -8.22
CA SER A 25 -9.46 -7.34 -9.11
C SER A 25 -9.79 -8.67 -8.45
N LEU A 26 -8.77 -9.31 -7.86
CA LEU A 26 -8.92 -10.62 -7.25
C LEU A 26 -9.93 -10.58 -6.08
N PHE A 27 -9.81 -9.61 -5.18
CA PHE A 27 -10.75 -9.48 -4.06
C PHE A 27 -12.13 -8.99 -4.51
N PHE A 28 -12.23 -8.09 -5.48
CA PHE A 28 -13.52 -7.70 -6.06
C PHE A 28 -14.25 -8.93 -6.62
N THR A 29 -13.57 -9.72 -7.45
CA THR A 29 -14.11 -10.95 -8.04
C THR A 29 -14.55 -11.94 -6.97
N TYR A 30 -13.74 -12.11 -5.91
CA TYR A 30 -14.08 -12.97 -4.79
C TYR A 30 -15.36 -12.52 -4.07
N PHE A 31 -15.46 -11.25 -3.68
CA PHE A 31 -16.63 -10.74 -2.97
C PHE A 31 -17.88 -10.72 -3.85
N LEU A 32 -17.73 -10.41 -5.14
CA LEU A 32 -18.84 -10.47 -6.09
C LEU A 32 -19.34 -11.89 -6.28
N ASN A 33 -18.45 -12.87 -6.44
CA ASN A 33 -18.81 -14.27 -6.58
C ASN A 33 -19.49 -14.86 -5.32
N LEU A 34 -19.09 -14.40 -4.13
CA LEU A 34 -19.81 -14.80 -2.90
C LEU A 34 -21.26 -14.30 -2.88
N LYS A 35 -21.51 -13.13 -3.44
CA LYS A 35 -22.82 -12.49 -3.44
C LYS A 35 -23.68 -12.91 -4.63
N ARG A 36 -23.08 -13.05 -5.80
CA ARG A 36 -23.71 -13.35 -7.09
C ARG A 36 -22.96 -14.49 -7.80
N PRO A 37 -23.13 -15.74 -7.32
CA PRO A 37 -22.44 -16.89 -7.92
C PRO A 37 -22.99 -17.26 -9.30
N ASP A 38 -24.09 -16.66 -9.71
CA ASP A 38 -24.70 -16.82 -11.03
C ASP A 38 -23.96 -16.02 -12.13
N LEU A 39 -23.26 -14.95 -11.78
CA LEU A 39 -22.60 -14.08 -12.77
C LEU A 39 -21.41 -14.79 -13.44
N LYS A 40 -21.24 -14.58 -14.74
CA LYS A 40 -20.06 -14.99 -15.50
C LYS A 40 -19.00 -13.89 -15.41
N ILE A 41 -17.89 -14.15 -14.73
CA ILE A 41 -16.86 -13.14 -14.47
C ILE A 41 -15.61 -13.46 -15.27
N THR A 42 -15.13 -12.50 -16.08
CA THR A 42 -13.90 -12.62 -16.86
C THR A 42 -12.88 -11.58 -16.42
N LEU A 43 -11.74 -12.03 -15.88
CA LEU A 43 -10.60 -11.17 -15.59
C LEU A 43 -9.75 -11.01 -16.86
N LEU A 44 -9.37 -9.78 -17.20
CA LEU A 44 -8.60 -9.42 -18.38
C LEU A 44 -7.18 -9.01 -17.94
N GLU A 45 -6.22 -9.92 -18.07
CA GLU A 45 -4.84 -9.69 -17.62
C GLU A 45 -3.90 -9.44 -18.80
N LYS A 46 -3.17 -8.31 -18.74
CA LYS A 46 -2.24 -7.89 -19.79
C LYS A 46 -1.05 -8.83 -19.95
N ASN A 47 -0.55 -9.41 -18.84
CA ASN A 47 0.62 -10.28 -18.88
C ASN A 47 0.27 -11.64 -19.51
N LYS A 48 1.20 -12.16 -20.31
CA LYS A 48 1.08 -13.47 -20.97
C LYS A 48 1.39 -14.65 -20.03
N TYR A 49 1.96 -14.39 -18.87
CA TYR A 49 2.37 -15.41 -17.92
C TYR A 49 1.32 -15.52 -16.80
N GLU A 50 1.19 -16.71 -16.23
CA GLU A 50 0.29 -17.03 -15.11
C GLU A 50 0.73 -16.36 -13.79
N ARG A 51 1.09 -15.08 -13.84
CA ARG A 51 1.43 -14.26 -12.69
C ARG A 51 0.33 -13.27 -12.38
N LEU A 52 -0.39 -13.52 -11.30
CA LEU A 52 -1.44 -12.67 -10.77
C LEU A 52 -0.94 -11.86 -9.57
N GLY A 53 -1.68 -10.84 -9.13
CA GLY A 53 -1.38 -10.06 -7.93
C GLY A 53 -0.82 -8.65 -8.18
N GLY A 54 -0.52 -8.29 -9.42
CA GLY A 54 -0.07 -6.95 -9.78
C GLY A 54 1.25 -6.57 -9.08
N TRP A 55 1.21 -5.55 -8.20
CA TRP A 55 2.36 -5.05 -7.44
C TRP A 55 2.83 -5.98 -6.32
N ILE A 56 2.00 -6.93 -5.89
CA ILE A 56 2.36 -7.87 -4.84
C ILE A 56 3.07 -9.05 -5.48
N TYR A 57 4.39 -9.04 -5.38
CA TYR A 57 5.20 -10.06 -6.00
C TYR A 57 6.41 -10.43 -5.13
N THR A 58 6.46 -11.69 -4.73
CA THR A 58 7.60 -12.33 -4.09
C THR A 58 8.35 -13.13 -5.16
N LYS A 59 9.55 -12.72 -5.52
CA LYS A 59 10.42 -13.44 -6.45
C LYS A 59 11.34 -14.38 -5.68
N TYR A 60 11.42 -15.62 -6.12
CA TYR A 60 12.46 -16.54 -5.67
C TYR A 60 13.58 -16.57 -6.70
N THR A 61 14.83 -16.38 -6.24
CA THR A 61 16.00 -16.53 -7.08
C THR A 61 16.30 -18.01 -7.33
N ASN A 62 17.22 -18.32 -8.27
CA ASN A 62 17.69 -19.70 -8.51
C ASN A 62 18.30 -20.34 -7.24
N LYS A 63 18.84 -19.53 -6.32
CA LYS A 63 19.35 -19.95 -5.01
C LYS A 63 18.23 -20.05 -3.94
N LYS A 64 16.96 -20.00 -4.34
CA LYS A 64 15.77 -20.04 -3.47
C LYS A 64 15.67 -18.87 -2.47
N ILE A 65 16.35 -17.76 -2.73
CA ILE A 65 16.28 -16.55 -1.91
C ILE A 65 14.98 -15.83 -2.24
N LYS A 66 14.19 -15.54 -1.23
CA LYS A 66 12.93 -14.80 -1.32
C LYS A 66 13.20 -13.30 -1.37
N LEU A 67 12.79 -12.62 -2.44
CA LEU A 67 12.90 -11.17 -2.63
C LEU A 67 11.51 -10.56 -2.83
N GLU A 68 11.11 -9.63 -1.97
CA GLU A 68 9.89 -8.87 -2.14
C GLU A 68 10.09 -7.73 -3.14
N LYS A 69 9.23 -7.66 -4.14
CA LYS A 69 9.24 -6.63 -5.19
C LYS A 69 8.17 -5.55 -4.98
N GLY A 70 7.45 -5.64 -3.89
CA GLY A 70 6.39 -4.74 -3.49
C GLY A 70 6.33 -4.60 -1.96
N PRO A 71 5.12 -4.55 -1.37
CA PRO A 71 4.95 -4.50 0.07
C PRO A 71 5.48 -5.76 0.76
N ARG A 72 5.94 -5.62 2.03
CA ARG A 72 6.53 -6.71 2.84
C ARG A 72 5.59 -7.20 3.91
N THR A 73 4.72 -6.32 4.41
CA THR A 73 3.89 -6.59 5.57
C THR A 73 2.57 -5.83 5.49
N LEU A 74 1.59 -6.30 6.25
CA LEU A 74 0.35 -5.62 6.58
C LEU A 74 0.46 -4.97 7.97
N ARG A 75 -0.38 -4.00 8.25
CA ARG A 75 -0.53 -3.38 9.58
C ARG A 75 -1.79 -3.94 10.24
N GLY A 76 -1.66 -4.52 11.42
CA GLY A 76 -2.79 -5.12 12.13
C GLY A 76 -3.89 -4.11 12.49
N ARG A 77 -3.50 -2.88 12.82
CA ARG A 77 -4.43 -1.79 13.16
C ARG A 77 -5.39 -1.40 12.03
N ASN A 78 -5.06 -1.69 10.78
CA ASN A 78 -5.97 -1.41 9.67
C ASN A 78 -7.07 -2.48 9.60
N ILE A 79 -8.33 -2.07 9.72
CA ILE A 79 -9.48 -2.97 9.71
C ILE A 79 -9.57 -3.83 8.43
N GLY A 80 -9.09 -3.32 7.30
CA GLY A 80 -9.01 -4.06 6.05
C GLY A 80 -8.04 -5.25 6.11
N THR A 81 -7.05 -5.22 7.04
CA THR A 81 -6.19 -6.40 7.29
C THR A 81 -7.00 -7.56 7.84
N SER A 82 -7.97 -7.28 8.73
CA SER A 82 -8.90 -8.32 9.22
C SER A 82 -9.75 -8.89 8.08
N LEU A 83 -10.25 -8.04 7.19
CA LEU A 83 -10.99 -8.49 6.00
C LEU A 83 -10.16 -9.42 5.12
N ILE A 84 -8.91 -9.04 4.81
CA ILE A 84 -7.98 -9.85 4.02
C ILE A 84 -7.77 -11.22 4.68
N ILE A 85 -7.36 -11.24 5.95
CA ILE A 85 -6.99 -12.47 6.64
C ILE A 85 -8.19 -13.40 6.81
N ASN A 86 -9.36 -12.88 7.20
CA ASN A 86 -10.58 -13.69 7.30
C ASN A 86 -11.00 -14.27 5.95
N SER A 87 -10.90 -13.47 4.87
CA SER A 87 -11.18 -13.95 3.52
C SER A 87 -10.25 -15.08 3.11
N MET A 88 -8.94 -14.92 3.35
CA MET A 88 -7.93 -15.93 3.01
C MET A 88 -8.12 -17.22 3.81
N ILE A 89 -8.40 -17.13 5.12
CA ILE A 89 -8.67 -18.29 5.96
C ILE A 89 -9.93 -19.03 5.48
N LYS A 90 -10.96 -18.29 5.06
CA LYS A 90 -12.17 -18.90 4.50
C LYS A 90 -11.93 -19.61 3.18
N MET A 91 -11.08 -19.05 2.30
CA MET A 91 -10.69 -19.67 1.03
C MET A 91 -9.81 -20.92 1.25
N ASN A 92 -8.86 -20.83 2.18
CA ASN A 92 -7.91 -21.89 2.51
C ASN A 92 -7.49 -21.81 3.98
N PRO A 93 -8.03 -22.68 4.85
CA PRO A 93 -7.70 -22.69 6.29
C PRO A 93 -6.19 -22.86 6.59
N LYS A 94 -5.43 -23.53 5.69
CA LYS A 94 -3.98 -23.73 5.85
C LYS A 94 -3.18 -22.42 5.79
N VAL A 95 -3.79 -21.32 5.36
CA VAL A 95 -3.17 -19.98 5.41
C VAL A 95 -2.78 -19.58 6.82
N LYS A 96 -3.47 -20.10 7.85
CA LYS A 96 -3.09 -19.86 9.26
C LYS A 96 -1.66 -20.24 9.56
N ASP A 97 -1.16 -21.33 8.96
CA ASP A 97 0.21 -21.82 9.16
C ASP A 97 1.27 -20.92 8.50
N GLU A 98 0.85 -20.11 7.53
CA GLU A 98 1.71 -19.16 6.81
C GLU A 98 1.80 -17.78 7.50
N LEU A 99 0.85 -17.46 8.38
CA LEU A 99 0.77 -16.15 9.03
C LEU A 99 1.85 -15.97 10.08
N VAL A 100 2.61 -14.89 9.93
CA VAL A 100 3.67 -14.48 10.86
C VAL A 100 3.51 -13.02 11.26
N PHE A 101 4.04 -12.66 12.41
CA PHE A 101 3.99 -11.30 12.93
C PHE A 101 5.28 -10.91 13.63
N VAL A 102 5.47 -9.60 13.79
CA VAL A 102 6.51 -9.01 14.63
C VAL A 102 5.86 -8.37 15.85
N GLU A 103 6.45 -8.58 17.03
CA GLU A 103 5.98 -7.95 18.27
C GLU A 103 6.24 -6.44 18.29
N GLY A 104 5.39 -5.70 19.01
CA GLY A 104 5.55 -4.24 19.16
C GLY A 104 6.87 -3.81 19.80
N THR A 105 7.40 -4.65 20.69
CA THR A 105 8.67 -4.44 21.42
C THR A 105 9.89 -4.92 20.64
N SER A 106 9.72 -5.56 19.49
CA SER A 106 10.82 -6.06 18.65
C SER A 106 11.63 -4.92 18.04
N ASP A 107 12.95 -5.13 17.92
CA ASP A 107 13.84 -4.24 17.16
C ASP A 107 13.34 -4.01 15.73
N ALA A 108 12.76 -5.02 15.07
CA ALA A 108 12.18 -4.89 13.73
C ALA A 108 11.03 -3.87 13.65
N ASN A 109 10.50 -3.38 14.76
CA ASN A 109 9.50 -2.30 14.80
C ASN A 109 10.11 -0.91 14.98
N ARG A 110 11.38 -0.79 15.37
CA ARG A 110 12.09 0.48 15.44
C ARG A 110 12.24 1.11 14.06
N LYS A 111 12.30 2.44 14.00
CA LYS A 111 12.40 3.19 12.74
C LYS A 111 13.44 4.28 12.88
N PHE A 112 14.27 4.45 11.86
CA PHE A 112 15.29 5.48 11.83
C PHE A 112 15.07 6.49 10.71
N LEU A 113 15.55 7.71 10.94
CA LEU A 113 15.73 8.72 9.91
C LEU A 113 17.20 9.09 9.81
N VAL A 114 17.65 9.42 8.61
CA VAL A 114 19.00 9.97 8.38
C VAL A 114 19.02 11.41 8.86
N ASP A 115 19.97 11.77 9.71
CA ASP A 115 20.18 13.17 10.12
C ASP A 115 20.85 13.96 8.98
N PHE A 116 20.24 15.05 8.54
CA PHE A 116 20.80 15.87 7.45
C PHE A 116 22.05 16.65 7.88
N LYS A 117 22.22 16.97 9.16
CA LYS A 117 23.46 17.60 9.71
C LYS A 117 24.62 16.61 9.78
N ASN A 118 24.31 15.33 9.98
CA ASN A 118 25.29 14.25 9.96
C ASN A 118 24.73 13.05 9.17
N PRO A 119 24.88 13.01 7.84
CA PRO A 119 24.30 11.95 7.00
C PRO A 119 24.79 10.52 7.31
N LYS A 120 25.81 10.36 8.16
CA LYS A 120 26.26 9.07 8.70
C LYS A 120 25.48 8.65 9.95
N GLU A 121 24.65 9.53 10.50
CA GLU A 121 23.91 9.27 11.74
C GLU A 121 22.48 8.82 11.42
N LEU A 122 22.09 7.70 12.02
CA LEU A 122 20.71 7.23 12.05
C LEU A 122 20.11 7.56 13.43
N VAL A 123 18.99 8.28 13.42
CA VAL A 123 18.29 8.73 14.61
C VAL A 123 16.95 8.03 14.70
N GLU A 124 16.66 7.39 15.83
CA GLU A 124 15.38 6.70 16.04
C GLU A 124 14.23 7.69 16.21
N VAL A 125 13.15 7.47 15.46
CA VAL A 125 11.95 8.32 15.46
C VAL A 125 10.68 7.46 15.39
N PRO A 126 9.76 7.57 16.38
CA PRO A 126 9.91 8.33 17.62
C PRO A 126 10.95 7.72 18.55
N PRO A 127 11.62 8.51 19.41
CA PRO A 127 12.53 7.99 20.40
C PRO A 127 11.78 7.14 21.44
N THR A 128 12.35 6.01 21.82
CA THR A 128 11.72 5.04 22.74
C THR A 128 12.18 5.17 24.18
N ASP A 129 13.29 5.88 24.42
CA ASP A 129 13.82 6.17 25.75
C ASP A 129 14.40 7.58 25.85
N MET A 130 14.83 7.98 27.07
CA MET A 130 15.36 9.31 27.35
C MET A 130 16.69 9.59 26.65
N SER A 131 17.55 8.58 26.48
CA SER A 131 18.84 8.75 25.79
C SER A 131 18.59 9.02 24.29
N LEU A 132 17.70 8.26 23.67
CA LEU A 132 17.29 8.46 22.28
C LEU A 132 16.53 9.78 22.09
N PHE A 133 15.75 10.21 23.09
CA PHE A 133 15.12 11.52 23.07
C PHE A 133 16.16 12.65 23.07
N PHE A 134 17.18 12.59 23.92
CA PHE A 134 18.26 13.59 23.89
C PHE A 134 19.05 13.54 22.58
N LYS A 135 19.28 12.35 22.02
CA LYS A 135 19.92 12.18 20.72
C LYS A 135 19.08 12.84 19.62
N PHE A 136 17.77 12.60 19.61
CA PHE A 136 16.84 13.23 18.69
C PHE A 136 16.85 14.76 18.83
N MET A 137 16.80 15.29 20.06
CA MET A 137 16.81 16.73 20.32
C MET A 137 18.12 17.42 19.94
N LYS A 138 19.25 16.71 19.89
CA LYS A 138 20.54 17.21 19.39
C LYS A 138 20.70 17.11 17.88
N SER A 139 19.89 16.31 17.21
CA SER A 139 19.95 16.11 15.76
C SER A 139 19.28 17.27 15.02
N GLY A 140 19.57 17.39 13.72
CA GLY A 140 18.87 18.32 12.84
C GLY A 140 17.38 18.00 12.65
N LEU A 141 16.96 16.76 12.96
CA LEU A 141 15.56 16.32 12.80
C LEU A 141 14.60 17.07 13.74
N SER A 142 15.08 17.49 14.92
CA SER A 142 14.27 18.25 15.91
C SER A 142 14.18 19.75 15.63
N ASP A 143 14.89 20.25 14.62
CA ASP A 143 14.89 21.68 14.31
C ASP A 143 13.46 22.17 14.03
N GLY A 144 13.04 23.19 14.77
CA GLY A 144 11.71 23.77 14.67
C GLY A 144 10.60 23.05 15.44
N LEU A 145 10.84 21.88 16.04
CA LEU A 145 9.80 21.07 16.71
C LEU A 145 9.01 21.84 17.76
N ILE A 146 9.70 22.47 18.72
CA ILE A 146 9.06 23.20 19.82
C ILE A 146 8.22 24.35 19.29
N LYS A 147 8.78 25.15 18.36
CA LYS A 147 8.07 26.23 17.71
C LYS A 147 6.81 25.73 16.98
N SER A 148 6.93 24.60 16.27
CA SER A 148 5.81 23.99 15.54
C SER A 148 4.68 23.55 16.46
N ILE A 149 4.99 22.96 17.62
CA ILE A 149 3.99 22.57 18.62
C ILE A 149 3.23 23.78 19.13
N PHE A 150 3.95 24.83 19.55
CA PHE A 150 3.31 26.05 20.03
C PHE A 150 2.48 26.73 18.95
N HIS A 151 3.00 26.81 17.71
CA HIS A 151 2.28 27.43 16.62
C HIS A 151 0.98 26.68 16.30
N ASP A 152 0.96 25.33 16.23
CA ASP A 152 -0.28 24.60 15.98
C ASP A 152 -1.32 24.80 17.08
N ILE A 153 -0.89 24.86 18.36
CA ILE A 153 -1.80 25.04 19.50
C ILE A 153 -2.44 26.43 19.51
N PHE A 154 -1.68 27.48 19.18
CA PHE A 154 -2.12 28.87 19.35
C PHE A 154 -2.48 29.58 18.03
N SER A 155 -2.20 28.99 16.86
CA SER A 155 -2.52 29.59 15.59
C SER A 155 -4.03 29.59 15.32
N SER A 156 -4.52 30.75 14.89
CA SER A 156 -5.88 30.94 14.38
C SER A 156 -6.00 30.76 12.86
N SER A 157 -4.98 30.18 12.22
CA SER A 157 -4.96 30.01 10.77
C SER A 157 -6.13 29.17 10.28
N LYS A 158 -6.85 29.67 9.26
CA LYS A 158 -8.01 28.97 8.69
C LYS A 158 -7.55 27.95 7.64
N ALA A 159 -8.24 26.81 7.62
CA ALA A 159 -8.06 25.79 6.59
C ALA A 159 -8.30 26.40 5.19
N LYS A 160 -7.43 26.06 4.24
CA LYS A 160 -7.58 26.42 2.82
C LYS A 160 -8.07 25.21 2.03
N ASN A 161 -8.73 25.46 0.93
CA ASN A 161 -9.08 24.39 0.00
C ASN A 161 -7.85 23.97 -0.81
N CYS A 162 -7.78 22.69 -1.17
CA CYS A 162 -6.74 22.15 -2.07
C CYS A 162 -5.30 22.35 -1.58
N GLU A 163 -5.05 22.24 -0.27
CA GLU A 163 -3.68 22.33 0.26
C GLU A 163 -2.88 21.08 -0.06
N SER A 164 -1.58 21.28 -0.39
CA SER A 164 -0.61 20.21 -0.33
C SER A 164 -0.32 19.80 1.12
N VAL A 165 0.27 18.62 1.32
CA VAL A 165 0.76 18.22 2.65
C VAL A 165 1.76 19.24 3.18
N TYR A 166 2.65 19.75 2.30
CA TYR A 166 3.62 20.78 2.67
C TYR A 166 2.93 22.07 3.13
N ASP A 167 2.04 22.63 2.31
CA ASP A 167 1.39 23.91 2.61
C ASP A 167 0.54 23.84 3.90
N PHE A 168 -0.20 22.74 4.08
CA PHE A 168 -0.97 22.50 5.28
C PHE A 168 -0.08 22.45 6.52
N MET A 169 1.00 21.65 6.48
CA MET A 169 1.88 21.47 7.64
C MET A 169 2.65 22.76 7.95
N VAL A 170 3.17 23.48 6.95
CA VAL A 170 3.85 24.77 7.15
C VAL A 170 2.88 25.80 7.74
N ARG A 171 1.67 25.87 7.25
CA ARG A 171 0.64 26.76 7.81
C ARG A 171 0.32 26.43 9.26
N ARG A 172 0.23 25.12 9.59
CA ARG A 172 -0.06 24.67 10.96
C ARG A 172 1.12 24.80 11.91
N PHE A 173 2.32 24.55 11.44
CA PHE A 173 3.53 24.57 12.26
C PHE A 173 4.27 25.91 12.25
N GLY A 174 3.92 26.82 11.34
CA GLY A 174 4.59 28.13 11.20
C GLY A 174 6.06 28.06 10.78
N ASP A 175 6.52 26.89 10.33
CA ASP A 175 7.91 26.59 9.97
C ASP A 175 7.97 25.36 9.07
N ASP A 176 8.88 25.32 8.11
CA ASP A 176 9.02 24.20 7.17
C ASP A 176 10.09 23.18 7.59
N ARG A 177 10.90 23.48 8.62
CA ARG A 177 12.01 22.60 9.04
C ARG A 177 11.52 21.22 9.44
N LEU A 178 10.49 21.12 10.29
CA LEU A 178 9.93 19.83 10.70
C LEU A 178 9.35 19.06 9.52
N VAL A 179 8.78 19.79 8.54
CA VAL A 179 8.23 19.17 7.32
C VAL A 179 9.34 18.57 6.47
N ASN A 180 10.41 19.32 6.22
CA ASN A 180 11.52 18.87 5.40
C ASN A 180 12.39 17.80 6.10
N ASN A 181 12.53 17.87 7.42
CA ASN A 181 13.46 17.03 8.20
C ASN A 181 12.82 15.71 8.66
N VAL A 182 11.50 15.65 8.85
CA VAL A 182 10.83 14.46 9.39
C VAL A 182 9.66 14.02 8.52
N ILE A 183 8.69 14.92 8.28
CA ILE A 183 7.44 14.54 7.62
C ILE A 183 7.68 14.08 6.19
N SER A 184 8.54 14.77 5.43
CA SER A 184 8.89 14.40 4.07
C SER A 184 9.39 12.96 3.93
N ALA A 185 10.17 12.48 4.90
CA ALA A 185 10.70 11.12 4.89
C ALA A 185 9.58 10.06 4.94
N VAL A 186 8.57 10.30 5.79
CA VAL A 186 7.41 9.39 5.91
C VAL A 186 6.66 9.31 4.57
N PHE A 187 6.42 10.46 3.94
CA PHE A 187 5.71 10.50 2.65
C PHE A 187 6.54 9.92 1.51
N PHE A 188 7.85 10.13 1.49
CA PHE A 188 8.74 9.47 0.55
C PHE A 188 8.69 7.94 0.70
N GLY A 189 8.65 7.43 1.93
CA GLY A 189 8.53 6.00 2.18
C GLY A 189 7.19 5.37 1.74
N ILE A 190 6.12 6.16 1.67
CA ILE A 190 4.77 5.69 1.34
C ILE A 190 4.41 5.97 -0.13
N TYR A 191 4.67 7.20 -0.59
CA TYR A 191 4.20 7.69 -1.90
C TYR A 191 5.33 7.87 -2.92
N ALA A 192 6.59 7.80 -2.50
CA ALA A 192 7.78 8.09 -3.31
C ALA A 192 7.71 9.47 -4.02
N THR A 193 6.99 10.44 -3.44
CA THR A 193 6.66 11.75 -4.01
C THR A 193 6.88 12.85 -3.00
N ASP A 194 7.24 14.05 -3.47
CA ASP A 194 7.41 15.22 -2.62
C ASP A 194 6.07 15.62 -1.96
N VAL A 195 6.12 16.00 -0.69
CA VAL A 195 4.96 16.49 0.08
C VAL A 195 4.29 17.72 -0.52
N LYS A 196 4.98 18.46 -1.40
CA LYS A 196 4.42 19.58 -2.18
C LYS A 196 3.48 19.14 -3.29
N GLU A 197 3.66 17.91 -3.78
CA GLU A 197 2.85 17.33 -4.87
C GLU A 197 1.69 16.47 -4.38
N LEU A 198 1.51 16.34 -3.05
CA LEU A 198 0.51 15.47 -2.45
C LEU A 198 -0.61 16.24 -1.77
N SER A 199 -1.86 15.87 -2.06
CA SER A 199 -3.05 16.44 -1.43
C SER A 199 -3.15 16.07 0.05
N MET A 200 -3.29 17.06 0.91
CA MET A 200 -3.56 16.83 2.33
C MET A 200 -4.89 16.11 2.56
N ASN A 201 -5.92 16.48 1.82
CA ASN A 201 -7.25 15.84 1.89
C ASN A 201 -7.23 14.36 1.53
N TYR A 202 -6.34 13.96 0.60
CA TYR A 202 -6.18 12.55 0.24
C TYR A 202 -5.33 11.79 1.27
N CYS A 203 -4.16 12.34 1.60
CA CYS A 203 -3.16 11.61 2.39
C CYS A 203 -3.53 11.50 3.87
N LEU A 204 -4.06 12.57 4.46
CA LEU A 204 -4.33 12.67 5.89
C LEU A 204 -5.70 13.34 6.19
N PRO A 205 -6.81 12.83 5.63
CA PRO A 205 -8.14 13.44 5.80
C PRO A 205 -8.52 13.58 7.28
N LYS A 206 -8.11 12.65 8.14
CA LYS A 206 -8.35 12.73 9.59
C LYS A 206 -7.72 13.95 10.24
N LEU A 207 -6.51 14.36 9.82
CA LEU A 207 -5.88 15.57 10.38
C LEU A 207 -6.59 16.84 9.92
N VAL A 208 -7.11 16.87 8.69
CA VAL A 208 -7.96 17.96 8.19
C VAL A 208 -9.23 18.07 9.02
N ASP A 209 -9.84 16.93 9.35
CA ASP A 209 -11.05 16.90 10.20
C ASP A 209 -10.77 17.32 11.65
N LEU A 210 -9.61 16.94 12.22
CA LEU A 210 -9.19 17.40 13.54
C LEU A 210 -9.02 18.93 13.57
N GLU A 211 -8.36 19.51 12.56
CA GLU A 211 -8.25 20.96 12.45
C GLU A 211 -9.63 21.63 12.36
N LYS A 212 -10.52 21.14 11.49
CA LYS A 212 -11.88 21.68 11.33
C LYS A 212 -12.68 21.64 12.62
N LYS A 213 -12.58 20.55 13.39
CA LYS A 213 -13.35 20.34 14.62
C LYS A 213 -12.76 21.07 15.84
N HIS A 214 -11.44 21.18 15.92
CA HIS A 214 -10.74 21.60 17.13
C HIS A 214 -9.81 22.80 16.95
N GLY A 215 -9.65 23.30 15.72
CA GLY A 215 -8.79 24.43 15.40
C GLY A 215 -7.28 24.11 15.50
N SER A 216 -6.91 22.86 15.89
CA SER A 216 -5.53 22.40 16.05
C SER A 216 -5.46 20.89 15.88
N ILE A 217 -4.41 20.40 15.23
CA ILE A 217 -4.13 18.97 15.09
C ILE A 217 -3.82 18.38 16.46
N ILE A 218 -2.96 19.04 17.23
CA ILE A 218 -2.49 18.55 18.54
C ILE A 218 -3.63 18.52 19.56
N LYS A 219 -4.43 19.60 19.67
CA LYS A 219 -5.61 19.62 20.54
C LYS A 219 -6.60 18.52 20.16
N GLY A 220 -6.82 18.31 18.88
CA GLY A 220 -7.71 17.27 18.38
C GLY A 220 -7.19 15.86 18.68
N ALA A 221 -5.89 15.61 18.50
CA ALA A 221 -5.28 14.30 18.75
C ALA A 221 -5.30 13.88 20.24
N LEU A 222 -5.32 14.86 21.16
CA LEU A 222 -5.44 14.60 22.60
C LEU A 222 -6.86 14.23 23.05
N LYS A 223 -7.88 14.45 22.20
CA LYS A 223 -9.26 14.06 22.50
C LYS A 223 -9.52 12.62 22.05
N LYS A 224 -10.08 11.80 22.95
CA LYS A 224 -10.50 10.44 22.59
C LYS A 224 -11.74 10.54 21.67
N ASP A 225 -11.67 9.89 20.51
CA ASP A 225 -12.79 9.77 19.58
C ASP A 225 -13.55 8.46 19.86
N GLU A 226 -14.63 8.54 20.63
CA GLU A 226 -15.49 7.38 20.96
C GLU A 226 -16.30 6.88 19.76
N THR A 227 -16.50 7.71 18.73
CA THR A 227 -17.26 7.33 17.54
C THR A 227 -16.53 6.30 16.69
N SER A 228 -15.19 6.34 16.69
CA SER A 228 -14.34 5.43 15.91
C SER A 228 -14.55 3.95 16.27
N ALA A 229 -14.70 3.60 17.55
CA ALA A 229 -14.86 2.22 17.97
C ALA A 229 -16.22 1.59 17.54
N LYS A 230 -17.29 2.37 17.56
CA LYS A 230 -18.61 1.90 17.09
C LYS A 230 -18.62 1.68 15.57
N ASP A 231 -17.96 2.54 14.82
CA ASP A 231 -17.87 2.41 13.38
C ASP A 231 -16.98 1.22 12.95
N GLU A 232 -15.93 0.91 13.72
CA GLU A 232 -15.12 -0.30 13.52
C GLU A 232 -15.97 -1.56 13.71
N ILE A 233 -16.74 -1.66 14.79
CA ILE A 233 -17.62 -2.83 15.06
C ILE A 233 -18.62 -3.01 13.91
N ARG A 234 -19.32 -1.96 13.51
CA ARG A 234 -20.28 -2.02 12.39
C ARG A 234 -19.63 -2.49 11.08
N THR A 235 -18.39 -2.06 10.86
CA THR A 235 -17.63 -2.46 9.66
C THR A 235 -17.27 -3.94 9.72
N LEU A 236 -16.85 -4.46 10.88
CA LEU A 236 -16.57 -5.88 11.06
C LEU A 236 -17.82 -6.73 10.86
N GLU A 237 -18.96 -6.34 11.41
CA GLU A 237 -20.25 -7.02 11.21
C GLU A 237 -20.66 -7.06 9.73
N LYS A 238 -20.44 -5.97 8.99
CA LYS A 238 -20.65 -5.94 7.54
C LYS A 238 -19.75 -6.92 6.80
N PHE A 239 -18.48 -7.04 7.21
CA PHE A 239 -17.54 -8.01 6.65
C PHE A 239 -17.99 -9.45 6.96
N ALA A 240 -18.35 -9.74 8.22
CA ALA A 240 -18.83 -11.05 8.65
C ALA A 240 -20.05 -11.50 7.84
N LYS A 241 -21.04 -10.63 7.67
CA LYS A 241 -22.23 -10.91 6.87
C LYS A 241 -21.90 -11.29 5.43
N THR A 242 -21.03 -10.53 4.76
CA THR A 242 -20.65 -10.82 3.36
C THR A 242 -19.83 -12.10 3.24
N LEU A 243 -18.92 -12.33 4.21
CA LEU A 243 -18.11 -13.53 4.24
C LEU A 243 -18.91 -14.76 4.72
N ASN A 244 -20.13 -14.61 5.22
CA ASN A 244 -20.91 -15.66 5.86
C ASN A 244 -20.08 -16.38 6.94
N ILE A 245 -19.62 -15.62 7.92
CA ILE A 245 -18.92 -16.07 9.12
C ILE A 245 -19.55 -15.39 10.34
N GLU A 246 -19.36 -15.95 11.53
CA GLU A 246 -19.89 -15.41 12.78
C GLU A 246 -19.24 -14.06 13.13
N ASP A 247 -20.03 -13.12 13.63
CA ASP A 247 -19.55 -11.80 14.06
C ASP A 247 -18.46 -11.90 15.14
N GLU A 248 -18.62 -12.82 16.10
CA GLU A 248 -17.64 -13.03 17.16
C GLU A 248 -16.32 -13.59 16.64
N TYR A 249 -16.36 -14.40 15.57
CA TYR A 249 -15.15 -14.93 14.96
C TYR A 249 -14.31 -13.79 14.33
N ILE A 250 -14.93 -12.92 13.53
CA ILE A 250 -14.20 -11.82 12.90
C ILE A 250 -13.69 -10.80 13.93
N LYS A 251 -14.48 -10.52 14.98
CA LYS A 251 -14.08 -9.64 16.09
C LYS A 251 -12.88 -10.21 16.84
N LYS A 252 -12.85 -11.52 17.07
CA LYS A 252 -11.71 -12.22 17.68
C LYS A 252 -10.45 -12.07 16.83
N ILE A 253 -10.52 -12.39 15.54
CA ILE A 253 -9.38 -12.23 14.62
C ILE A 253 -8.91 -10.77 14.62
N TYR A 254 -9.82 -9.79 14.54
CA TYR A 254 -9.43 -8.38 14.61
C TYR A 254 -8.73 -8.01 15.92
N LYS A 255 -9.20 -8.53 17.05
CA LYS A 255 -8.55 -8.32 18.36
C LYS A 255 -7.15 -8.90 18.39
N ASP A 256 -6.94 -10.09 17.80
CA ASP A 256 -5.62 -10.73 17.71
C ASP A 256 -4.64 -9.93 16.84
N LEU A 257 -5.14 -9.20 15.84
CA LEU A 257 -4.32 -8.49 14.86
C LEU A 257 -4.03 -7.04 15.21
N LYS A 258 -5.01 -6.30 15.81
CA LYS A 258 -5.02 -4.82 15.85
C LYS A 258 -3.79 -4.18 16.49
N ASP A 259 -3.16 -4.85 17.42
CA ASP A 259 -2.00 -4.34 18.15
C ASP A 259 -0.66 -4.79 17.52
N LEU A 260 -0.71 -5.61 16.46
CA LEU A 260 0.48 -6.11 15.78
C LEU A 260 1.00 -5.07 14.76
N PRO A 261 2.25 -4.61 14.92
CA PRO A 261 2.81 -3.58 14.03
C PRO A 261 3.05 -4.10 12.62
N LEU A 262 3.46 -5.37 12.48
CA LEU A 262 3.81 -6.00 11.21
C LEU A 262 3.26 -7.41 11.17
N ILE A 263 2.53 -7.71 10.10
CA ILE A 263 1.99 -9.04 9.79
C ILE A 263 2.46 -9.42 8.39
N GLY A 264 2.97 -10.63 8.24
CA GLY A 264 3.49 -11.15 6.96
C GLY A 264 3.10 -12.60 6.75
N PHE A 265 3.72 -13.20 5.75
CA PHE A 265 3.56 -14.61 5.39
C PHE A 265 4.94 -15.27 5.28
N LYS A 266 5.08 -16.49 5.77
CA LYS A 266 6.34 -17.27 5.69
C LYS A 266 6.88 -17.33 4.26
N LYS A 267 6.01 -17.63 3.29
CA LYS A 267 6.35 -17.70 1.86
C LYS A 267 6.32 -16.35 1.14
N GLY A 268 6.20 -15.24 1.87
CA GLY A 268 6.17 -13.89 1.32
C GLY A 268 4.77 -13.43 0.92
N MET A 269 4.70 -12.16 0.51
CA MET A 269 3.43 -11.47 0.26
C MET A 269 2.65 -12.02 -0.92
N SER A 270 3.29 -12.71 -1.88
CA SER A 270 2.58 -13.41 -2.96
C SER A 270 1.63 -14.51 -2.48
N THR A 271 1.77 -14.97 -1.24
CA THR A 271 0.80 -15.90 -0.61
C THR A 271 -0.62 -15.35 -0.70
N MET A 272 -0.79 -14.04 -0.54
CA MET A 272 -2.11 -13.39 -0.57
C MET A 272 -2.77 -13.47 -1.96
N PRO A 273 -2.20 -12.89 -3.04
CA PRO A 273 -2.83 -12.99 -4.35
C PRO A 273 -2.92 -14.44 -4.85
N ASN A 274 -1.95 -15.30 -4.54
CA ASN A 274 -1.97 -16.70 -4.95
C ASN A 274 -3.12 -17.47 -4.29
N THR A 275 -3.39 -17.24 -3.01
CA THR A 275 -4.52 -17.88 -2.30
C THR A 275 -5.85 -17.50 -2.96
N VAL A 276 -6.06 -16.19 -3.25
CA VAL A 276 -7.29 -15.72 -3.88
C VAL A 276 -7.42 -16.26 -5.31
N ALA A 277 -6.35 -16.18 -6.10
CA ALA A 277 -6.34 -16.66 -7.49
C ALA A 277 -6.64 -18.16 -7.56
N ASN A 278 -5.98 -18.98 -6.74
CA ASN A 278 -6.21 -20.44 -6.70
C ASN A 278 -7.65 -20.78 -6.32
N TYR A 279 -8.27 -20.00 -5.43
CA TYR A 279 -9.68 -20.18 -5.09
C TYR A 279 -10.61 -19.83 -6.26
N LEU A 280 -10.33 -18.72 -6.96
CA LEU A 280 -11.14 -18.26 -8.08
C LEU A 280 -11.07 -19.20 -9.29
N LEU A 281 -9.88 -19.71 -9.60
CA LEU A 281 -9.67 -20.65 -10.73
C LEU A 281 -10.43 -21.98 -10.57
N GLN A 282 -10.89 -22.31 -9.36
CA GLN A 282 -11.74 -23.49 -9.11
C GLN A 282 -13.24 -23.22 -9.37
N LYS A 283 -13.62 -21.97 -9.70
CA LYS A 283 -15.03 -21.60 -9.93
C LYS A 283 -15.38 -21.72 -11.40
N PRO A 284 -16.41 -22.48 -11.79
CA PRO A 284 -16.76 -22.72 -13.20
C PRO A 284 -17.28 -21.48 -13.93
N ASN A 285 -17.72 -20.47 -13.19
CA ASN A 285 -18.24 -19.21 -13.71
C ASN A 285 -17.18 -18.09 -13.76
N ILE A 286 -15.92 -18.38 -13.46
CA ILE A 286 -14.82 -17.41 -13.48
C ILE A 286 -13.78 -17.84 -14.50
N ASP A 287 -13.42 -16.92 -15.41
CA ASP A 287 -12.38 -17.10 -16.42
C ASP A 287 -11.30 -16.03 -16.30
N ILE A 288 -10.05 -16.36 -16.67
CA ILE A 288 -8.94 -15.40 -16.71
C ILE A 288 -8.32 -15.43 -18.11
N LYS A 289 -8.48 -14.33 -18.85
CA LYS A 289 -7.84 -14.15 -20.16
C LYS A 289 -6.47 -13.49 -19.99
N TYR A 290 -5.42 -14.28 -20.13
CA TYR A 290 -4.03 -13.80 -20.11
C TYR A 290 -3.60 -13.20 -21.45
N GLY A 291 -2.69 -12.25 -21.41
CA GLY A 291 -2.20 -11.56 -22.61
C GLY A 291 -3.20 -10.59 -23.22
N TYR A 292 -4.29 -10.30 -22.52
CA TYR A 292 -5.35 -9.42 -22.99
C TYR A 292 -5.12 -7.99 -22.52
N ASN A 293 -4.58 -7.14 -23.39
CA ASN A 293 -4.35 -5.74 -23.12
C ASN A 293 -5.58 -4.90 -23.44
N VAL A 294 -6.25 -4.37 -22.44
CA VAL A 294 -7.40 -3.48 -22.60
C VAL A 294 -6.91 -2.09 -23.04
N GLN A 295 -7.30 -1.67 -24.24
CA GLN A 295 -6.92 -0.39 -24.84
C GLN A 295 -8.11 0.54 -25.09
N LYS A 296 -9.30 -0.03 -25.30
CA LYS A 296 -10.51 0.71 -25.63
C LYS A 296 -11.68 0.21 -24.78
N LEU A 297 -12.45 1.14 -24.27
CA LEU A 297 -13.68 0.87 -23.54
C LEU A 297 -14.77 1.79 -24.09
N HIS A 298 -15.84 1.22 -24.61
CA HIS A 298 -16.96 1.94 -25.16
C HIS A 298 -18.23 1.63 -24.38
N ILE A 299 -18.85 2.66 -23.83
CA ILE A 299 -20.13 2.58 -23.12
C ILE A 299 -21.23 2.75 -24.15
N ASN A 300 -21.99 1.69 -24.40
CA ASN A 300 -23.18 1.73 -25.24
C ASN A 300 -24.35 2.19 -24.36
N LYS A 301 -24.75 3.44 -24.51
CA LYS A 301 -25.93 3.96 -23.81
C LYS A 301 -27.18 3.28 -24.38
N SER A 302 -28.07 2.81 -23.51
CA SER A 302 -29.38 2.36 -23.96
C SER A 302 -30.13 3.52 -24.59
N ASP A 303 -30.88 3.26 -25.68
CA ASP A 303 -31.80 4.24 -26.22
C ASP A 303 -32.84 4.60 -25.16
N LYS A 304 -33.17 5.90 -25.04
CA LYS A 304 -34.09 6.43 -24.02
C LYS A 304 -35.47 5.72 -23.97
N ASN A 305 -35.78 4.91 -24.97
CA ASN A 305 -37.03 4.17 -25.10
C ASN A 305 -36.95 2.68 -24.77
N ASN A 306 -35.72 2.14 -24.50
CA ASN A 306 -35.51 0.75 -24.12
C ASN A 306 -35.05 0.66 -22.67
N VAL A 307 -35.69 -0.22 -21.90
CA VAL A 307 -35.39 -0.51 -20.47
C VAL A 307 -34.10 -1.34 -20.30
N GLU A 308 -33.34 -1.54 -21.39
CA GLU A 308 -32.09 -2.31 -21.34
C GLU A 308 -30.96 -1.52 -20.64
N LEU A 309 -30.24 -2.21 -19.75
CA LEU A 309 -29.07 -1.64 -19.09
C LEU A 309 -27.96 -1.32 -20.11
N PRO A 310 -27.18 -0.25 -19.93
CA PRO A 310 -26.02 0.01 -20.77
C PRO A 310 -25.08 -1.20 -20.79
N THR A 311 -24.58 -1.57 -21.95
CA THR A 311 -23.53 -2.58 -22.09
C THR A 311 -22.18 -1.92 -22.35
N ILE A 312 -21.11 -2.59 -21.99
CA ILE A 312 -19.76 -2.07 -22.15
C ILE A 312 -18.97 -2.97 -23.11
N LYS A 313 -18.47 -2.38 -24.19
CA LYS A 313 -17.63 -3.05 -25.16
C LYS A 313 -16.16 -2.78 -24.89
N ILE A 314 -15.34 -3.84 -24.82
CA ILE A 314 -13.90 -3.77 -24.61
C ILE A 314 -13.19 -4.21 -25.90
N ASN A 315 -12.25 -3.41 -26.39
CA ASN A 315 -11.40 -3.65 -27.58
C ASN A 315 -12.16 -4.03 -28.87
N ASP A 316 -13.44 -3.79 -28.94
CA ASP A 316 -14.31 -4.15 -30.05
C ASP A 316 -14.64 -5.65 -30.19
N ASP A 317 -14.18 -6.53 -29.30
CA ASP A 317 -14.38 -7.99 -29.36
C ASP A 317 -15.14 -8.58 -28.16
N LEU A 318 -15.12 -7.94 -26.99
CA LEU A 318 -15.81 -8.41 -25.79
C LEU A 318 -16.88 -7.41 -25.35
N THR A 319 -18.05 -7.92 -24.97
CA THR A 319 -19.15 -7.11 -24.44
C THR A 319 -19.59 -7.67 -23.10
N PHE A 320 -19.82 -6.78 -22.12
CA PHE A 320 -20.22 -7.11 -20.76
C PHE A 320 -21.40 -6.27 -20.31
N ASP A 321 -22.22 -6.84 -19.42
CA ASP A 321 -23.30 -6.11 -18.73
C ASP A 321 -22.75 -5.16 -17.67
N HIS A 322 -21.55 -5.47 -17.13
CA HIS A 322 -20.84 -4.63 -16.19
C HIS A 322 -19.33 -4.75 -16.34
N VAL A 323 -18.61 -3.65 -16.12
CA VAL A 323 -17.14 -3.67 -16.11
C VAL A 323 -16.61 -3.10 -14.81
N HIS A 324 -15.66 -3.81 -14.17
CA HIS A 324 -14.89 -3.31 -13.04
C HIS A 324 -13.48 -2.90 -13.47
N LEU A 325 -13.15 -1.61 -13.29
CA LEU A 325 -11.84 -1.05 -13.58
C LEU A 325 -10.99 -1.02 -12.31
N SER A 326 -10.29 -2.09 -11.98
CA SER A 326 -9.38 -2.11 -10.81
C SER A 326 -7.97 -1.63 -11.14
N THR A 327 -7.61 -1.68 -12.40
CA THR A 327 -6.46 -0.97 -12.97
C THR A 327 -6.94 -0.26 -14.23
N ILE A 328 -6.38 0.92 -14.46
CA ILE A 328 -6.70 1.70 -15.66
C ILE A 328 -5.42 1.84 -16.46
N PRO A 329 -5.34 1.19 -17.63
CA PRO A 329 -4.21 1.37 -18.54
C PRO A 329 -3.96 2.84 -18.85
N GLN A 330 -2.70 3.23 -18.98
CA GLN A 330 -2.32 4.63 -19.18
C GLN A 330 -2.91 5.21 -20.48
N ASP A 331 -3.00 4.38 -21.51
CA ASP A 331 -3.46 4.77 -22.86
C ASP A 331 -4.91 4.30 -23.13
N LEU A 332 -5.70 4.05 -22.07
CA LEU A 332 -7.09 3.62 -22.21
C LEU A 332 -7.92 4.71 -22.88
N LYS A 333 -8.51 4.38 -24.03
CA LYS A 333 -9.51 5.23 -24.68
C LYS A 333 -10.89 4.87 -24.17
N ILE A 334 -11.58 5.84 -23.56
CA ILE A 334 -12.93 5.68 -23.03
C ILE A 334 -13.81 6.86 -23.42
N ASN A 335 -15.06 6.58 -23.78
CA ASN A 335 -16.05 7.61 -24.12
C ASN A 335 -16.77 8.17 -22.88
N HIS A 336 -15.99 8.63 -21.89
CA HIS A 336 -16.48 9.23 -20.64
C HIS A 336 -15.58 10.38 -20.21
N ASN A 337 -16.03 11.61 -20.45
CA ASN A 337 -15.21 12.81 -20.29
C ASN A 337 -14.72 13.03 -18.85
N ASP A 338 -15.58 12.87 -17.85
CA ASP A 338 -15.21 13.12 -16.45
C ASP A 338 -14.17 12.10 -15.95
N LEU A 339 -14.29 10.83 -16.36
CA LEU A 339 -13.27 9.83 -16.05
C LEU A 339 -11.95 10.16 -16.75
N THR A 340 -12.00 10.53 -18.01
CA THR A 340 -10.80 10.95 -18.77
C THR A 340 -10.12 12.13 -18.09
N SER A 341 -10.86 13.18 -17.76
CA SER A 341 -10.33 14.37 -17.08
C SER A 341 -9.73 14.05 -15.70
N TYR A 342 -10.39 13.16 -14.93
CA TYR A 342 -9.86 12.69 -13.65
C TYR A 342 -8.53 11.93 -13.82
N LEU A 343 -8.45 11.03 -14.81
CA LEU A 343 -7.24 10.25 -15.06
C LEU A 343 -6.08 11.12 -15.55
N GLU A 344 -6.36 12.10 -16.40
CA GLU A 344 -5.39 13.08 -16.87
C GLU A 344 -4.87 13.94 -15.70
N SER A 345 -5.76 14.35 -14.79
CA SER A 345 -5.37 15.13 -13.61
C SER A 345 -4.44 14.38 -12.67
N LEU A 346 -4.58 13.05 -12.55
CA LEU A 346 -3.64 12.22 -11.80
C LEU A 346 -2.25 12.16 -12.46
N GLY A 347 -2.17 12.39 -13.76
CA GLY A 347 -0.93 12.36 -14.52
C GLY A 347 -0.20 11.01 -14.48
N LYS A 348 1.10 11.07 -14.75
CA LYS A 348 1.99 9.91 -14.60
C LYS A 348 2.28 9.68 -13.12
N GLY A 349 2.23 8.43 -12.69
CA GLY A 349 2.68 8.04 -11.35
C GLY A 349 4.21 8.12 -11.20
N THR A 350 4.67 7.87 -9.98
CA THR A 350 6.09 7.90 -9.66
C THR A 350 6.84 6.69 -10.23
N ASN A 351 8.10 6.90 -10.61
CA ASN A 351 9.03 5.84 -10.99
C ASN A 351 9.97 5.55 -9.82
N VAL A 352 10.05 4.28 -9.44
CA VAL A 352 10.88 3.84 -8.31
C VAL A 352 11.76 2.68 -8.75
N LEU A 353 13.05 2.73 -8.41
CA LEU A 353 13.95 1.60 -8.50
C LEU A 353 14.05 0.92 -7.14
N LEU A 354 13.71 -0.36 -7.08
CA LEU A 354 14.00 -1.21 -5.94
C LEU A 354 15.34 -1.90 -6.17
N ILE A 355 16.26 -1.80 -5.21
CA ILE A 355 17.54 -2.51 -5.20
C ILE A 355 17.48 -3.50 -4.04
N ASN A 356 17.29 -4.78 -4.36
CA ASN A 356 17.34 -5.85 -3.38
C ASN A 356 18.78 -6.34 -3.24
N ILE A 357 19.26 -6.42 -2.01
CA ILE A 357 20.60 -6.85 -1.64
C ILE A 357 20.49 -8.09 -0.77
N PHE A 358 21.36 -9.06 -1.02
CA PHE A 358 21.47 -10.26 -0.20
C PHE A 358 22.92 -10.74 -0.10
N HIS A 359 23.32 -11.11 1.13
CA HIS A 359 24.57 -11.82 1.40
C HIS A 359 24.30 -12.99 2.36
N PRO A 360 24.69 -14.24 2.02
CA PRO A 360 24.24 -15.43 2.73
C PRO A 360 24.92 -15.69 4.09
N THR A 361 26.10 -15.14 4.34
CA THR A 361 26.95 -15.51 5.48
C THR A 361 27.54 -14.33 6.25
N LYS A 362 27.18 -13.10 5.89
CA LYS A 362 27.64 -11.89 6.59
C LYS A 362 26.46 -11.04 7.00
N ASN A 363 26.39 -10.69 8.27
CA ASN A 363 25.41 -9.72 8.77
C ASN A 363 26.04 -8.33 8.84
N PHE A 364 25.63 -7.45 7.94
CA PHE A 364 26.12 -6.06 7.87
C PHE A 364 25.40 -5.11 8.83
N ILE A 365 24.28 -5.56 9.41
CA ILE A 365 23.42 -4.72 10.25
C ILE A 365 23.81 -4.95 11.71
N LYS A 366 24.55 -4.01 12.28
CA LYS A 366 24.97 -4.04 13.70
C LYS A 366 23.75 -4.03 14.62
N ASP A 367 23.87 -4.60 15.82
CA ASP A 367 22.76 -4.70 16.79
C ASP A 367 22.13 -3.33 17.10
N SER A 368 22.94 -2.29 17.23
CA SER A 368 22.47 -0.93 17.48
C SER A 368 21.62 -0.34 16.35
N LEU A 369 21.71 -0.91 15.14
CA LEU A 369 20.97 -0.50 13.93
C LEU A 369 19.81 -1.42 13.59
N LYS A 370 19.63 -2.56 14.31
CA LYS A 370 18.51 -3.45 14.10
C LYS A 370 17.19 -2.68 14.19
N SER A 371 16.41 -2.72 13.13
CA SER A 371 15.18 -1.94 12.96
C SER A 371 14.40 -2.43 11.74
N PHE A 372 13.23 -1.86 11.49
CA PHE A 372 12.55 -2.00 10.20
C PHE A 372 13.41 -1.48 9.04
N GLY A 373 14.24 -0.48 9.33
CA GLY A 373 15.08 0.22 8.37
C GLY A 373 15.13 1.71 8.65
N PHE A 374 15.52 2.48 7.65
CA PHE A 374 15.58 3.94 7.76
C PHE A 374 14.98 4.64 6.53
N LEU A 375 14.52 5.87 6.73
CA LEU A 375 14.07 6.76 5.67
C LEU A 375 15.00 7.97 5.57
N VAL A 376 15.04 8.56 4.38
CA VAL A 376 15.89 9.70 4.08
C VAL A 376 15.02 10.94 3.89
N PRO A 377 15.11 11.94 4.78
CA PRO A 377 14.37 13.19 4.67
C PRO A 377 14.77 14.02 3.44
N LYS A 378 13.85 14.89 3.00
CA LYS A 378 14.08 15.81 1.89
C LYS A 378 15.32 16.71 2.10
N SER A 379 15.56 17.14 3.33
CA SER A 379 16.72 17.96 3.72
C SER A 379 18.07 17.32 3.39
N ASN A 380 18.12 15.99 3.21
CA ASN A 380 19.35 15.30 2.78
C ASN A 380 19.64 15.44 1.27
N ASN A 381 18.73 15.98 0.48
CA ASN A 381 18.88 16.16 -0.97
C ASN A 381 19.34 14.87 -1.70
N SER A 382 18.70 13.75 -1.40
CA SER A 382 19.05 12.42 -1.91
C SER A 382 17.92 11.82 -2.75
N LYS A 383 18.27 11.08 -3.80
CA LYS A 383 17.32 10.21 -4.51
C LYS A 383 17.00 8.92 -3.75
N LEU A 384 17.83 8.51 -2.79
CA LEU A 384 17.52 7.41 -1.89
C LEU A 384 16.38 7.83 -0.96
N LEU A 385 15.25 7.13 -1.02
CA LEU A 385 14.06 7.40 -0.21
C LEU A 385 14.12 6.68 1.13
N GLY A 386 14.73 5.50 1.15
CA GLY A 386 14.90 4.69 2.35
C GLY A 386 15.43 3.30 2.07
N VAL A 387 15.75 2.60 3.15
CA VAL A 387 16.25 1.23 3.14
C VAL A 387 15.46 0.41 4.14
N ILE A 388 14.96 -0.74 3.72
CA ILE A 388 14.27 -1.72 4.56
C ILE A 388 15.28 -2.82 4.90
N PHE A 389 15.38 -3.19 6.17
CA PHE A 389 16.22 -4.27 6.65
C PHE A 389 15.43 -5.58 6.68
N ASP A 390 15.21 -6.17 5.50
CA ASP A 390 14.39 -7.37 5.33
C ASP A 390 14.84 -8.52 6.23
N SER A 391 16.16 -8.73 6.41
CA SER A 391 16.68 -9.78 7.31
C SER A 391 16.29 -9.55 8.77
N VAL A 392 16.30 -8.30 9.25
CA VAL A 392 15.88 -7.99 10.63
C VAL A 392 14.38 -8.30 10.81
N ILE A 393 13.56 -7.97 9.84
CA ILE A 393 12.12 -8.27 9.89
C ILE A 393 11.90 -9.78 9.90
N GLU A 394 12.54 -10.50 8.99
CA GLU A 394 12.35 -11.94 8.81
C GLU A 394 12.82 -12.76 10.02
N THR A 395 13.97 -12.44 10.61
CA THR A 395 14.50 -13.12 11.80
C THR A 395 13.67 -12.85 13.07
N ASN A 396 12.84 -11.80 13.07
CA ASN A 396 11.93 -11.47 14.16
C ASN A 396 10.48 -11.94 13.94
N PHE A 397 10.18 -12.64 12.84
CA PHE A 397 8.86 -13.20 12.63
C PHE A 397 8.57 -14.35 13.59
N LYS A 398 7.39 -14.29 14.21
CA LYS A 398 6.80 -15.35 15.03
C LYS A 398 5.54 -15.87 14.36
N PRO A 399 5.22 -17.18 14.44
CA PRO A 399 3.93 -17.71 13.98
C PRO A 399 2.77 -17.03 14.70
N LEU A 400 1.78 -16.54 13.95
CA LEU A 400 0.59 -15.94 14.54
C LEU A 400 -0.32 -17.01 15.17
N TYR A 401 -0.41 -18.17 14.54
CA TYR A 401 -1.12 -19.34 15.03
C TYR A 401 -0.12 -20.50 15.12
N PRO A 402 0.36 -20.84 16.33
CA PRO A 402 1.25 -21.99 16.51
C PRO A 402 0.56 -23.29 16.06
N SER A 403 1.26 -24.09 15.25
CA SER A 403 0.80 -25.43 14.88
C SER A 403 0.78 -26.32 16.12
N THR A 404 -0.31 -27.05 16.34
CA THR A 404 -0.42 -28.05 17.41
C THR A 404 0.34 -29.34 17.10
N ASN A 405 0.81 -29.52 15.87
CA ASN A 405 1.56 -30.69 15.44
C ASN A 405 3.08 -30.42 15.57
N THR A 406 3.66 -30.97 16.62
CA THR A 406 5.08 -30.92 16.98
C THR A 406 5.97 -31.86 16.15
N GLU A 407 5.45 -32.51 15.13
CA GLU A 407 6.21 -33.47 14.31
C GLU A 407 6.26 -33.07 12.83
N THR A 408 7.02 -32.05 12.51
CA THR A 408 7.70 -31.99 11.23
C THR A 408 9.09 -31.42 11.46
N ASN A 409 10.10 -32.26 11.26
CA ASN A 409 11.49 -31.88 10.96
C ASN A 409 11.49 -31.08 9.64
N GLU A 410 10.76 -29.94 9.61
CA GLU A 410 10.86 -28.99 8.51
C GLU A 410 12.28 -28.45 8.54
N LYS A 411 13.01 -28.71 7.47
CA LYS A 411 14.33 -28.19 7.16
C LYS A 411 14.42 -26.77 7.67
N LYS A 412 15.44 -26.50 8.50
CA LYS A 412 15.77 -25.15 9.01
C LYS A 412 15.56 -24.14 7.91
N ASP A 413 14.46 -23.40 7.98
CA ASP A 413 14.21 -22.27 7.10
C ASP A 413 15.37 -21.29 7.24
N PHE A 414 15.68 -20.54 6.18
CA PHE A 414 16.69 -19.47 6.18
C PHE A 414 16.57 -18.50 7.37
N PHE A 415 15.40 -18.43 7.98
CA PHE A 415 15.09 -17.62 9.16
C PHE A 415 15.82 -18.04 10.46
N THR A 416 16.43 -19.23 10.50
CA THR A 416 17.16 -19.70 11.70
C THR A 416 18.63 -19.34 11.68
N ASN A 417 19.20 -18.97 10.54
CA ASN A 417 20.56 -18.45 10.47
C ASN A 417 20.54 -16.93 10.56
N GLN A 418 21.02 -16.38 11.66
CA GLN A 418 21.06 -14.93 11.93
C GLN A 418 22.20 -14.20 11.19
N ASP A 419 23.05 -14.92 10.46
CA ASP A 419 24.27 -14.39 9.87
C ASP A 419 24.15 -13.91 8.43
N TYR A 420 22.93 -13.75 7.91
CA TYR A 420 22.72 -13.22 6.57
C TYR A 420 22.27 -11.77 6.59
N THR A 421 22.56 -11.03 5.54
CA THR A 421 21.99 -9.72 5.27
C THR A 421 21.02 -9.76 4.12
N LYS A 422 19.85 -9.21 4.32
CA LYS A 422 18.89 -8.90 3.26
C LYS A 422 18.32 -7.52 3.46
N MET A 423 18.42 -6.68 2.44
CA MET A 423 17.94 -5.29 2.48
C MET A 423 17.28 -4.92 1.15
N THR A 424 16.37 -3.97 1.20
CA THR A 424 15.80 -3.37 -0.01
C THR A 424 15.90 -1.85 0.08
N MET A 425 16.58 -1.26 -0.91
CA MET A 425 16.64 0.19 -1.10
C MET A 425 15.54 0.64 -2.03
N MET A 426 14.95 1.77 -1.74
CA MET A 426 13.99 2.48 -2.59
C MET A 426 14.63 3.77 -3.09
N VAL A 427 14.79 3.88 -4.41
CA VAL A 427 15.41 5.04 -5.06
C VAL A 427 14.40 5.71 -5.97
N SER A 428 14.22 7.03 -5.82
CA SER A 428 13.38 7.82 -6.72
C SER A 428 14.01 7.90 -8.11
N CYS A 429 13.22 7.53 -9.11
CA CYS A 429 13.56 7.66 -10.53
C CYS A 429 12.52 8.52 -11.25
N ASP A 430 11.89 9.46 -10.53
CA ASP A 430 10.88 10.32 -11.12
C ASP A 430 11.46 11.12 -12.28
N GLY A 431 10.74 11.16 -13.40
CA GLY A 431 11.20 11.77 -14.65
C GLY A 431 12.17 10.91 -15.49
N LEU A 432 12.62 9.75 -15.01
CA LEU A 432 13.52 8.85 -15.74
C LEU A 432 12.76 7.64 -16.31
N ASN A 433 13.21 7.14 -17.47
CA ASN A 433 12.80 5.86 -18.01
C ASN A 433 13.77 4.75 -17.57
N LYS A 434 13.38 3.51 -17.76
CA LYS A 434 14.24 2.36 -17.44
C LYS A 434 15.57 2.37 -18.19
N SER A 435 15.59 2.88 -19.44
CA SER A 435 16.78 3.02 -20.27
C SER A 435 17.80 4.02 -19.72
N ASP A 436 17.34 4.97 -18.90
CA ASP A 436 18.17 6.05 -18.37
C ASP A 436 18.93 5.63 -17.10
N ILE A 437 18.73 4.39 -16.64
CA ILE A 437 19.27 3.87 -15.38
C ILE A 437 20.56 3.11 -15.65
N SER A 438 21.68 3.64 -15.15
CA SER A 438 22.94 2.93 -15.05
C SER A 438 23.00 2.12 -13.76
N TYR A 439 22.84 0.80 -13.83
CA TYR A 439 22.84 -0.07 -12.65
C TYR A 439 24.17 -0.05 -11.90
N GLU A 440 25.30 0.07 -12.60
CA GLU A 440 26.62 0.16 -11.97
C GLU A 440 26.78 1.48 -11.21
N GLU A 441 26.37 2.61 -11.79
CA GLU A 441 26.37 3.90 -11.12
C GLU A 441 25.49 3.89 -9.87
N TYR A 442 24.31 3.25 -9.95
CA TYR A 442 23.39 3.13 -8.82
C TYR A 442 23.94 2.21 -7.73
N LYS A 443 24.68 1.16 -8.11
CA LYS A 443 25.40 0.29 -7.17
C LYS A 443 26.44 1.08 -6.38
N GLU A 444 27.29 1.84 -7.07
CA GLU A 444 28.31 2.70 -6.43
C GLU A 444 27.66 3.83 -5.59
N THR A 445 26.63 4.48 -6.13
CA THR A 445 26.03 5.65 -5.47
C THR A 445 25.17 5.29 -4.29
N PHE A 446 24.38 4.22 -4.35
CA PHE A 446 23.40 3.91 -3.30
C PHE A 446 23.83 2.73 -2.45
N VAL A 447 24.27 1.61 -3.05
CA VAL A 447 24.66 0.42 -2.29
C VAL A 447 25.93 0.69 -1.51
N LYS A 448 27.01 1.03 -2.20
CA LYS A 448 28.31 1.29 -1.57
C LYS A 448 28.24 2.40 -0.52
N LYS A 449 27.61 3.55 -0.85
CA LYS A 449 27.48 4.65 0.10
C LYS A 449 26.63 4.30 1.33
N THR A 450 25.60 3.47 1.19
CA THR A 450 24.81 3.00 2.34
C THR A 450 25.66 2.12 3.26
N LEU A 451 26.44 1.19 2.70
CA LEU A 451 27.36 0.35 3.49
C LEU A 451 28.38 1.19 4.25
N LEU A 452 29.00 2.17 3.58
CA LEU A 452 30.01 3.06 4.18
C LEU A 452 29.42 4.01 5.23
N ASN A 453 28.32 4.70 4.89
CA ASN A 453 27.83 5.82 5.69
C ASN A 453 26.84 5.37 6.76
N GLN A 454 25.73 4.75 6.39
CA GLN A 454 24.66 4.42 7.34
C GLN A 454 24.98 3.15 8.14
N LEU A 455 25.57 2.12 7.51
CA LEU A 455 25.98 0.89 8.21
C LEU A 455 27.38 1.01 8.83
N ARG A 456 28.15 2.04 8.46
CA ARG A 456 29.50 2.32 9.02
C ARG A 456 30.43 1.13 8.91
N ILE A 457 30.44 0.49 7.75
CA ILE A 457 31.37 -0.59 7.42
C ILE A 457 32.67 0.04 6.92
N PRO A 458 33.85 -0.44 7.36
CA PRO A 458 35.15 0.04 6.88
C PRO A 458 35.25 -0.08 5.35
N GLU A 459 35.93 0.86 4.69
CA GLU A 459 36.00 0.91 3.23
C GLU A 459 36.66 -0.33 2.62
N SER A 460 37.70 -0.87 3.25
CA SER A 460 38.34 -2.13 2.83
C SER A 460 37.34 -3.29 2.81
N GLU A 461 36.53 -3.40 3.86
CA GLU A 461 35.51 -4.46 3.97
C GLU A 461 34.37 -4.24 2.94
N VAL A 462 33.97 -2.99 2.70
CA VAL A 462 32.98 -2.70 1.65
C VAL A 462 33.48 -3.12 0.27
N MET A 463 34.76 -2.89 -0.05
CA MET A 463 35.34 -3.33 -1.30
C MET A 463 35.34 -4.85 -1.43
N GLU A 464 35.63 -5.59 -0.34
CA GLU A 464 35.53 -7.06 -0.33
C GLU A 464 34.09 -7.50 -0.58
N ILE A 465 33.12 -6.91 0.10
CA ILE A 465 31.68 -7.21 -0.06
C ILE A 465 31.23 -6.97 -1.50
N MET A 466 31.59 -5.83 -2.08
CA MET A 466 31.17 -5.44 -3.43
C MET A 466 31.73 -6.37 -4.52
N ASN A 467 32.86 -7.04 -4.26
CA ASN A 467 33.53 -7.99 -5.15
C ASN A 467 33.17 -9.46 -4.84
N ASP A 468 32.45 -9.74 -3.74
CA ASP A 468 32.09 -11.10 -3.37
C ASP A 468 31.04 -11.67 -4.36
N THR A 469 31.30 -12.82 -4.93
CA THR A 469 30.39 -13.52 -5.85
C THR A 469 29.08 -13.98 -5.20
N ASN A 470 29.05 -14.05 -3.87
CA ASN A 470 27.84 -14.36 -3.10
C ASN A 470 27.00 -13.11 -2.81
N PHE A 471 27.54 -11.92 -3.04
CA PHE A 471 26.82 -10.66 -2.87
C PHE A 471 25.86 -10.43 -4.04
N LEU A 472 24.57 -10.72 -3.80
CA LEU A 472 23.53 -10.53 -4.80
C LEU A 472 22.98 -9.09 -4.74
N VAL A 473 22.96 -8.43 -5.88
CA VAL A 473 22.26 -7.16 -6.08
C VAL A 473 21.27 -7.32 -7.22
N GLU A 474 19.99 -7.14 -6.96
CA GLU A 474 18.94 -7.28 -7.96
C GLU A 474 18.09 -6.00 -8.08
N TYR A 475 17.92 -5.55 -9.30
CA TYR A 475 17.21 -4.30 -9.63
C TYR A 475 15.80 -4.59 -10.15
N THR A 476 14.84 -3.77 -9.71
CA THR A 476 13.47 -3.83 -10.23
C THR A 476 12.97 -2.40 -10.45
N PHE A 477 12.80 -2.03 -11.70
CA PHE A 477 12.24 -0.73 -12.06
C PHE A 477 10.72 -0.79 -12.06
N ALA A 478 10.11 -0.01 -11.17
CA ALA A 478 8.69 0.12 -11.02
C ALA A 478 8.22 1.39 -11.74
N ASN A 479 7.73 1.23 -12.97
CA ASN A 479 7.26 2.33 -13.80
C ASN A 479 5.83 2.72 -13.42
N ASN A 480 5.55 4.02 -13.29
CA ASN A 480 4.22 4.57 -13.02
C ASN A 480 3.54 3.86 -11.83
N SER A 481 4.31 3.67 -10.74
CA SER A 481 3.96 2.73 -9.67
C SER A 481 2.92 3.25 -8.70
N ILE A 482 3.02 4.51 -8.28
CA ILE A 482 2.12 5.14 -7.32
C ILE A 482 1.53 6.37 -7.98
N PRO A 483 0.19 6.52 -8.06
CA PRO A 483 -0.44 7.73 -8.60
C PRO A 483 -0.02 8.98 -7.81
N LYS A 484 0.15 10.09 -8.51
CA LYS A 484 0.35 11.40 -7.88
C LYS A 484 -1.01 11.97 -7.49
N TYR A 485 -1.24 12.11 -6.21
CA TYR A 485 -2.49 12.61 -5.65
C TYR A 485 -2.38 14.13 -5.41
N ALA A 486 -2.31 14.89 -6.51
CA ALA A 486 -2.06 16.33 -6.46
C ALA A 486 -3.17 17.11 -5.75
N PRO A 487 -2.86 18.26 -5.13
CA PRO A 487 -3.82 19.04 -4.32
C PRO A 487 -5.04 19.53 -5.10
N ASN A 488 -4.86 19.83 -6.39
CA ASN A 488 -5.88 20.42 -7.27
C ASN A 488 -6.88 19.42 -7.88
N ILE A 489 -6.77 18.13 -7.57
CA ILE A 489 -7.64 17.09 -8.16
C ILE A 489 -9.09 17.12 -7.59
N GLY A 490 -9.33 17.82 -6.50
CA GLY A 490 -10.66 17.89 -5.90
C GLY A 490 -10.94 16.80 -4.86
N PHE A 491 -9.90 16.25 -4.22
CA PHE A 491 -10.04 15.38 -3.06
C PHE A 491 -10.63 16.13 -1.87
N SER A 492 -11.51 15.47 -1.12
CA SER A 492 -12.17 16.06 0.04
C SER A 492 -12.27 15.07 1.20
N SER A 493 -12.13 15.56 2.43
CA SER A 493 -12.48 14.80 3.63
C SER A 493 -13.99 14.57 3.73
N ASP A 494 -14.80 15.46 3.18
CA ASP A 494 -16.25 15.27 3.00
C ASP A 494 -16.49 14.36 1.78
N LYS A 495 -16.92 13.11 2.04
CA LYS A 495 -17.19 12.13 0.99
C LYS A 495 -18.22 12.58 -0.05
N SER A 496 -19.13 13.49 0.31
CA SER A 496 -20.13 14.00 -0.63
C SER A 496 -19.54 14.95 -1.68
N LYS A 497 -18.38 15.52 -1.39
CA LYS A 497 -17.66 16.48 -2.22
C LYS A 497 -16.36 15.89 -2.80
N ASP A 498 -15.99 14.66 -2.42
CA ASP A 498 -14.81 14.00 -2.93
C ASP A 498 -15.02 13.53 -4.38
N ILE A 499 -14.13 13.96 -5.26
CA ILE A 499 -14.22 13.68 -6.70
C ILE A 499 -14.33 12.18 -7.02
N ARG A 500 -13.61 11.34 -6.26
CA ARG A 500 -13.66 9.88 -6.46
C ARG A 500 -15.05 9.34 -6.17
N THR A 501 -15.68 9.80 -5.09
CA THR A 501 -17.02 9.36 -4.68
C THR A 501 -18.08 9.82 -5.68
N ILE A 502 -17.94 11.04 -6.20
CA ILE A 502 -18.87 11.59 -7.21
C ILE A 502 -18.75 10.79 -8.50
N LEU A 503 -17.52 10.63 -8.99
CA LEU A 503 -17.24 9.90 -10.23
C LEU A 503 -17.59 8.41 -10.13
N GLU A 504 -17.31 7.76 -8.98
CA GLU A 504 -17.68 6.36 -8.74
C GLU A 504 -19.19 6.15 -8.80
N LYS A 505 -19.98 7.07 -8.27
CA LYS A 505 -21.46 7.00 -8.37
C LYS A 505 -21.96 7.17 -9.80
N ASP A 506 -21.42 8.15 -10.52
CA ASP A 506 -21.82 8.38 -11.90
C ASP A 506 -21.49 7.18 -12.80
N LEU A 507 -20.26 6.67 -12.71
CA LEU A 507 -19.84 5.48 -13.45
C LEU A 507 -20.70 4.27 -13.12
N LEU A 508 -21.00 4.05 -11.83
CA LEU A 508 -21.76 2.88 -11.40
C LEU A 508 -23.21 2.94 -11.87
N TYR A 509 -23.92 4.04 -11.60
CA TYR A 509 -25.37 4.10 -11.79
C TYR A 509 -25.79 4.53 -13.19
N ASN A 510 -24.96 5.29 -13.88
CA ASN A 510 -25.31 5.79 -15.22
C ASN A 510 -24.60 5.02 -16.34
N ASN A 511 -23.52 4.27 -16.01
CA ASN A 511 -22.65 3.69 -17.02
C ASN A 511 -22.31 2.21 -16.79
N ASN A 512 -22.85 1.55 -15.76
CA ASN A 512 -22.58 0.16 -15.39
C ASN A 512 -21.07 -0.16 -15.21
N ILE A 513 -20.31 0.81 -14.74
CA ILE A 513 -18.88 0.66 -14.46
C ILE A 513 -18.63 0.84 -12.96
N SER A 514 -17.97 -0.11 -12.34
CA SER A 514 -17.38 0.08 -11.01
C SER A 514 -15.86 0.28 -11.11
N VAL A 515 -15.30 0.97 -10.14
CA VAL A 515 -13.88 1.34 -10.13
C VAL A 515 -13.19 0.87 -8.86
N GLY A 516 -11.89 0.61 -8.97
CA GLY A 516 -11.07 0.14 -7.86
C GLY A 516 -9.58 0.45 -8.00
N GLY A 517 -8.78 -0.18 -7.16
CA GLY A 517 -7.33 0.00 -7.13
C GLY A 517 -6.88 1.34 -6.57
N PHE A 518 -5.59 1.63 -6.67
CA PHE A 518 -4.97 2.82 -6.06
C PHE A 518 -5.59 4.14 -6.50
N LYS A 519 -6.04 4.25 -7.74
CA LYS A 519 -6.60 5.51 -8.27
C LYS A 519 -7.92 5.92 -7.59
N PHE A 520 -8.62 4.98 -6.97
CA PHE A 520 -9.91 5.20 -6.33
C PHE A 520 -9.96 4.83 -4.84
N ALA A 521 -8.97 4.12 -4.32
CA ALA A 521 -8.92 3.77 -2.91
C ALA A 521 -8.82 5.01 -1.99
N SER A 522 -9.27 4.85 -0.75
CA SER A 522 -9.20 5.91 0.26
C SER A 522 -7.81 6.11 0.87
N GLY A 523 -6.88 5.24 0.54
CA GLY A 523 -5.49 5.26 1.00
C GLY A 523 -4.60 4.36 0.14
N PRO A 524 -3.27 4.47 0.27
CA PRO A 524 -2.31 3.74 -0.56
C PRO A 524 -2.05 2.31 -0.07
N GLY A 525 -2.62 1.91 1.05
CA GLY A 525 -2.41 0.59 1.64
C GLY A 525 -3.18 -0.51 0.93
N MET A 526 -2.61 -1.71 0.86
CA MET A 526 -3.33 -2.89 0.38
C MET A 526 -4.68 -3.12 1.08
N PRO A 527 -4.76 -2.97 2.42
CA PRO A 527 -6.03 -3.10 3.12
C PRO A 527 -7.10 -2.09 2.66
N ASP A 528 -6.69 -0.86 2.34
CA ASP A 528 -7.62 0.17 1.86
C ASP A 528 -8.16 -0.16 0.47
N VAL A 529 -7.30 -0.70 -0.40
CA VAL A 529 -7.67 -1.19 -1.73
C VAL A 529 -8.64 -2.36 -1.65
N VAL A 530 -8.44 -3.30 -0.71
CA VAL A 530 -9.31 -4.46 -0.53
C VAL A 530 -10.67 -4.06 0.05
N VAL A 531 -10.70 -3.12 1.00
CA VAL A 531 -11.97 -2.56 1.53
C VAL A 531 -12.75 -1.86 0.41
N GLN A 532 -12.08 -1.11 -0.44
CA GLN A 532 -12.73 -0.46 -1.59
C GLN A 532 -13.28 -1.50 -2.59
N SER A 533 -12.54 -2.59 -2.85
CA SER A 533 -13.01 -3.69 -3.69
C SER A 533 -14.23 -4.40 -3.09
N PHE A 534 -14.25 -4.58 -1.76
CA PHE A 534 -15.40 -5.10 -1.02
C PHE A 534 -16.62 -4.19 -1.16
N ASP A 535 -16.44 -2.88 -0.98
CA ASP A 535 -17.53 -1.91 -1.11
C ASP A 535 -18.06 -1.86 -2.56
N ALA A 536 -17.19 -1.91 -3.57
CA ALA A 536 -17.58 -1.94 -4.97
C ALA A 536 -18.43 -3.18 -5.30
N ALA A 537 -17.99 -4.38 -4.88
CA ALA A 537 -18.74 -5.62 -5.09
C ALA A 537 -20.10 -5.61 -4.37
N ASN A 538 -20.18 -5.04 -3.16
CA ASN A 538 -21.43 -4.96 -2.40
C ASN A 538 -22.47 -4.00 -2.97
N ARG A 539 -22.10 -3.09 -3.89
CA ARG A 539 -23.05 -2.22 -4.60
C ARG A 539 -23.73 -2.91 -5.79
N LEU A 540 -23.21 -4.03 -6.24
CA LEU A 540 -23.83 -4.85 -7.30
C LEU A 540 -24.79 -5.88 -6.69
N ASN A 541 -25.98 -6.02 -7.29
CA ASN A 541 -27.03 -6.95 -6.82
C ASN A 541 -27.64 -7.75 -7.97
#